data_ec11aac5fdd9fbc8c889e44c64c90ddb
#
_entry.id   ec11aac5fdd9fbc8c889e44c64c90ddb
#
_cell.length_a   1.000
_cell.length_b   1.000
_cell.length_c   1.000
_cell.angle_alpha   90.00
_cell.angle_beta   90.00
_cell.angle_gamma   90.00
#
_symmetry.space_group_name_H-M   'P 1'
#
loop_
_entity.id
_entity.type
_entity.pdbx_description
1 polymer ?
#
loop_
_entity_poly.entity_id
_entity_poly.type
_entity_poly.pdbx_seq_one_letter_code
_entity_poly.pdbx_strand_id
1 'polypeptide(L)'
;MLTDDNRQEFYASVAIARGGLSPIGVLPGNSKERDYLPLAFADYIFAIIVEESGIIGAGFLIFLYLAILFRACNVSSRYSDMPAMLMTMGLALMITCQALISMLVAVGLGPVTGQPLPLISRGGTSVLITSIYFGIMMAVSREQTELSQRVQETIEESQEDAPIITLE
;
A
#
# COMPACT_ATOMS: atom_id res chain seq x y z
N MET A 1 -17.67 30.36 13.98
CA MET A 1 -18.47 29.13 13.79
C MET A 1 -17.56 28.12 13.09
N LEU A 2 -17.23 27.00 13.72
CA LEU A 2 -16.45 25.96 13.09
C LEU A 2 -17.37 25.22 12.11
N THR A 3 -17.02 25.21 10.83
CA THR A 3 -17.66 24.38 9.82
C THR A 3 -17.38 22.91 10.15
N ASP A 4 -18.25 21.97 9.77
CA ASP A 4 -18.07 20.55 10.12
C ASP A 4 -16.73 19.97 9.64
N ASP A 5 -16.21 20.43 8.50
CA ASP A 5 -14.89 20.06 7.99
C ASP A 5 -13.75 20.56 8.91
N ASN A 6 -13.81 21.80 9.37
CA ASN A 6 -12.81 22.35 10.30
C ASN A 6 -12.82 21.64 11.67
N ARG A 7 -13.97 21.08 12.08
CA ARG A 7 -14.06 20.30 13.32
C ARG A 7 -13.37 18.96 13.19
N GLN A 8 -13.51 18.28 12.04
CA GLN A 8 -12.85 16.99 11.79
C GLN A 8 -11.34 17.14 11.74
N GLU A 9 -10.82 18.16 11.04
CA GLU A 9 -9.38 18.47 11.03
C GLU A 9 -8.84 18.79 12.43
N PHE A 10 -9.60 19.53 13.23
CA PHE A 10 -9.22 19.85 14.60
C PHE A 10 -9.12 18.59 15.47
N TYR A 11 -10.11 17.70 15.43
CA TYR A 11 -10.08 16.46 16.20
C TYR A 11 -9.00 15.49 15.71
N ALA A 12 -8.75 15.42 14.40
CA ALA A 12 -7.65 14.64 13.85
C ALA A 12 -6.28 15.17 14.34
N SER A 13 -6.09 16.49 14.37
CA SER A 13 -4.88 17.12 14.90
C SER A 13 -4.68 16.86 16.40
N VAL A 14 -5.76 16.88 17.18
CA VAL A 14 -5.75 16.57 18.61
C VAL A 14 -5.40 15.08 18.83
N ALA A 15 -5.96 14.17 18.06
CA ALA A 15 -5.67 12.73 18.11
C ALA A 15 -4.18 12.46 17.85
N ILE A 16 -3.62 13.09 16.80
CA ILE A 16 -2.20 12.99 16.46
C ILE A 16 -1.31 13.59 17.55
N ALA A 17 -1.68 14.76 18.08
CA ALA A 17 -0.91 15.40 19.17
C ALA A 17 -0.87 14.53 20.43
N ARG A 18 -1.96 13.85 20.74
CA ARG A 18 -2.06 12.92 21.88
C ARG A 18 -1.26 11.65 21.68
N GLY A 19 -1.40 11.01 20.51
CA GLY A 19 -0.68 9.78 20.17
C GLY A 19 0.81 10.04 19.93
N GLY A 20 1.16 11.16 19.31
CA GLY A 20 2.54 11.53 18.98
C GLY A 20 3.43 11.86 20.19
N LEU A 21 2.86 12.21 21.34
CA LEU A 21 3.63 12.45 22.57
C LEU A 21 4.09 11.15 23.27
N SER A 22 3.46 10.02 22.94
CA SER A 22 3.85 8.72 23.49
C SER A 22 4.36 7.80 22.38
N PRO A 23 5.49 7.11 22.58
CA PRO A 23 5.99 6.16 21.59
C PRO A 23 5.01 5.00 21.33
N ILE A 24 4.14 4.66 22.29
CA ILE A 24 3.21 3.52 22.24
C ILE A 24 1.74 3.97 22.05
N GLY A 25 1.46 5.29 22.07
CA GLY A 25 0.08 5.82 21.99
C GLY A 25 -0.75 5.63 23.27
N VAL A 26 -2.07 5.71 23.14
CA VAL A 26 -3.02 5.65 24.27
C VAL A 26 -3.53 4.24 24.55
N LEU A 27 -3.09 3.22 23.84
CA LEU A 27 -3.58 1.85 23.82
C LEU A 27 -4.89 1.64 23.01
N PRO A 28 -5.03 0.51 22.31
CA PRO A 28 -6.19 0.20 21.51
C PRO A 28 -7.49 0.22 22.31
N GLY A 29 -8.49 0.94 21.81
CA GLY A 29 -9.81 1.03 22.42
C GLY A 29 -10.02 2.20 23.39
N ASN A 30 -8.98 2.98 23.76
CA ASN A 30 -9.07 4.14 24.63
C ASN A 30 -9.09 5.48 23.89
N SER A 31 -9.20 5.46 22.57
CA SER A 31 -9.34 6.66 21.77
C SER A 31 -10.66 7.37 22.12
N LYS A 32 -10.56 8.59 22.64
CA LYS A 32 -11.73 9.43 22.94
C LYS A 32 -12.23 10.20 21.73
N GLU A 33 -11.34 10.46 20.80
CA GLU A 33 -11.65 11.23 19.59
C GLU A 33 -12.42 10.39 18.56
N ARG A 34 -12.35 9.07 18.64
CA ARG A 34 -13.10 8.12 17.80
C ARG A 34 -14.62 8.37 17.81
N ASP A 35 -15.17 8.70 18.97
CA ASP A 35 -16.61 8.90 19.12
C ASP A 35 -17.11 10.26 18.57
N TYR A 36 -16.18 11.21 18.37
CA TYR A 36 -16.47 12.54 17.84
C TYR A 36 -16.24 12.66 16.33
N LEU A 37 -15.68 11.63 15.69
CA LEU A 37 -15.37 11.59 14.26
C LEU A 37 -16.29 10.59 13.54
N PRO A 38 -17.51 10.95 13.13
CA PRO A 38 -18.45 10.03 12.48
C PRO A 38 -17.95 9.50 11.13
N LEU A 39 -17.08 10.24 10.41
CA LEU A 39 -16.43 9.85 9.17
C LEU A 39 -14.97 9.40 9.35
N ALA A 40 -14.50 9.29 10.60
CA ALA A 40 -13.11 8.94 10.92
C ALA A 40 -12.64 7.60 10.34
N PHE A 41 -13.56 6.66 10.18
CA PHE A 41 -13.25 5.34 9.60
C PHE A 41 -13.01 5.37 8.08
N ALA A 42 -13.35 6.46 7.40
CA ALA A 42 -13.08 6.62 5.98
C ALA A 42 -11.77 7.39 5.74
N ASP A 43 -11.70 8.63 6.20
CA ASP A 43 -10.67 9.58 5.76
C ASP A 43 -9.57 9.83 6.81
N TYR A 44 -9.92 9.76 8.10
CA TYR A 44 -9.01 10.06 9.22
C TYR A 44 -8.57 8.82 10.02
N ILE A 45 -8.69 7.63 9.43
CA ILE A 45 -8.28 6.37 10.09
C ILE A 45 -6.82 6.39 10.52
N PHE A 46 -5.95 7.08 9.78
CA PHE A 46 -4.54 7.23 10.12
C PHE A 46 -4.35 8.01 11.44
N ALA A 47 -5.14 9.08 11.67
CA ALA A 47 -5.08 9.84 12.92
C ALA A 47 -5.45 8.98 14.13
N ILE A 48 -6.44 8.10 13.98
CA ILE A 48 -6.82 7.13 15.04
C ILE A 48 -5.71 6.11 15.28
N ILE A 49 -5.08 5.60 14.22
CA ILE A 49 -3.95 4.67 14.35
C ILE A 49 -2.78 5.34 15.09
N VAL A 50 -2.48 6.60 14.77
CA VAL A 50 -1.45 7.37 15.47
C VAL A 50 -1.82 7.60 16.94
N GLU A 51 -3.08 7.89 17.26
CA GLU A 51 -3.55 8.05 18.63
C GLU A 51 -3.39 6.75 19.43
N GLU A 52 -3.82 5.62 18.88
CA GLU A 52 -3.82 4.33 19.58
C GLU A 52 -2.43 3.67 19.65
N SER A 53 -1.66 3.72 18.57
CA SER A 53 -0.37 3.00 18.43
C SER A 53 0.85 3.91 18.56
N GLY A 54 0.65 5.22 18.66
CA GLY A 54 1.71 6.19 18.74
C GLY A 54 2.52 6.34 17.45
N ILE A 55 3.68 6.98 17.59
CA ILE A 55 4.58 7.24 16.45
C ILE A 55 5.18 5.94 15.87
N ILE A 56 5.31 4.90 16.71
CA ILE A 56 5.80 3.58 16.27
C ILE A 56 4.80 2.93 15.32
N GLY A 57 3.48 2.97 15.64
CA GLY A 57 2.44 2.45 14.77
C GLY A 57 2.33 3.19 13.44
N ALA A 58 2.45 4.52 13.48
CA ALA A 58 2.50 5.34 12.27
C ALA A 58 3.69 4.97 11.38
N GLY A 59 4.89 4.86 11.96
CA GLY A 59 6.11 4.47 11.25
C GLY A 59 6.01 3.05 10.66
N PHE A 60 5.45 2.12 11.41
CA PHE A 60 5.22 0.76 10.94
C PHE A 60 4.26 0.72 9.74
N LEU A 61 3.22 1.53 9.76
CA LEU A 61 2.27 1.60 8.65
C LEU A 61 2.93 2.15 7.37
N ILE A 62 3.70 3.23 7.49
CA ILE A 62 4.47 3.78 6.35
C ILE A 62 5.44 2.72 5.82
N PHE A 63 6.14 2.03 6.71
CA PHE A 63 7.06 0.95 6.33
C PHE A 63 6.36 -0.17 5.55
N LEU A 64 5.13 -0.56 5.93
CA LEU A 64 4.35 -1.58 5.20
C LEU A 64 4.06 -1.15 3.75
N TYR A 65 3.64 0.10 3.52
CA TYR A 65 3.39 0.58 2.15
C TYR A 65 4.68 0.67 1.32
N LEU A 66 5.77 1.11 1.92
CA LEU A 66 7.08 1.10 1.25
C LEU A 66 7.57 -0.32 0.97
N ALA A 67 7.31 -1.27 1.86
CA ALA A 67 7.64 -2.69 1.64
C ALA A 67 6.83 -3.28 0.47
N ILE A 68 5.55 -2.94 0.33
CA ILE A 68 4.72 -3.33 -0.82
C ILE A 68 5.33 -2.78 -2.12
N LEU A 69 5.67 -1.50 -2.15
CA LEU A 69 6.29 -0.87 -3.32
C LEU A 69 7.63 -1.52 -3.66
N PHE A 70 8.49 -1.70 -2.68
CA PHE A 70 9.80 -2.33 -2.87
C PHE A 70 9.68 -3.77 -3.37
N ARG A 71 8.72 -4.53 -2.81
CA ARG A 71 8.42 -5.89 -3.27
C ARG A 71 7.95 -5.91 -4.72
N ALA A 72 7.04 -5.02 -5.09
CA ALA A 72 6.54 -4.90 -6.46
C ALA A 72 7.65 -4.53 -7.44
N CYS A 73 8.54 -3.59 -7.09
CA CYS A 73 9.71 -3.24 -7.88
C CYS A 73 10.64 -4.44 -8.10
N ASN A 74 10.95 -5.19 -7.04
CA ASN A 74 11.82 -6.36 -7.14
C ASN A 74 11.22 -7.49 -7.97
N VAL A 75 9.92 -7.70 -7.90
CA VAL A 75 9.23 -8.71 -8.71
C VAL A 75 9.17 -8.26 -10.17
N SER A 76 8.79 -7.00 -10.41
CA SER A 76 8.67 -6.41 -11.73
C SER A 76 10.00 -6.38 -12.49
N SER A 77 11.14 -6.18 -11.82
CA SER A 77 12.46 -6.15 -12.45
C SER A 77 12.92 -7.51 -13.04
N ARG A 78 12.19 -8.58 -12.71
CA ARG A 78 12.46 -9.93 -13.24
C ARG A 78 11.66 -10.27 -14.49
N TYR A 79 10.74 -9.38 -14.90
CA TYR A 79 9.90 -9.61 -16.06
C TYR A 79 10.67 -9.34 -17.36
N SER A 80 10.50 -10.21 -18.34
CA SER A 80 11.07 -10.02 -19.68
C SER A 80 10.29 -9.00 -20.50
N ASP A 81 8.99 -8.85 -20.22
CA ASP A 81 8.09 -7.99 -20.96
C ASP A 81 7.96 -6.60 -20.35
N MET A 82 8.32 -5.58 -21.14
CA MET A 82 8.19 -4.17 -20.72
C MET A 82 6.77 -3.77 -20.27
N PRO A 83 5.69 -4.14 -20.99
CA PRO A 83 4.32 -3.79 -20.57
C PRO A 83 3.94 -4.37 -19.21
N ALA A 84 4.28 -5.62 -18.95
CA ALA A 84 4.02 -6.32 -17.69
C ALA A 84 4.76 -5.66 -16.52
N MET A 85 6.02 -5.31 -16.73
CA MET A 85 6.86 -4.58 -15.78
C MET A 85 6.23 -3.23 -15.42
N LEU A 86 5.91 -2.39 -16.42
CA LEU A 86 5.36 -1.06 -16.21
C LEU A 86 3.99 -1.10 -15.53
N MET A 87 3.14 -2.08 -15.88
CA MET A 87 1.82 -2.25 -15.29
C MET A 87 1.91 -2.58 -13.80
N THR A 88 2.73 -3.55 -13.42
CA THR A 88 2.92 -3.96 -12.02
C THR A 88 3.51 -2.83 -11.18
N MET A 89 4.54 -2.16 -11.70
CA MET A 89 5.19 -1.04 -11.01
C MET A 89 4.27 0.17 -10.88
N GLY A 90 3.51 0.49 -11.95
CA GLY A 90 2.55 1.59 -11.94
C GLY A 90 1.42 1.41 -10.93
N LEU A 91 0.85 0.20 -10.85
CA LEU A 91 -0.21 -0.11 -9.87
C LEU A 91 0.31 -0.03 -8.43
N ALA A 92 1.50 -0.56 -8.15
CA ALA A 92 2.11 -0.49 -6.82
C ALA A 92 2.43 0.95 -6.42
N LEU A 93 2.96 1.75 -7.36
CA LEU A 93 3.22 3.17 -7.14
C LEU A 93 1.93 3.93 -6.85
N MET A 94 0.85 3.66 -7.60
CA MET A 94 -0.45 4.29 -7.42
C MET A 94 -1.02 4.03 -6.02
N ILE A 95 -1.00 2.77 -5.54
CA ILE A 95 -1.44 2.40 -4.19
C ILE A 95 -0.61 3.14 -3.13
N THR A 96 0.71 3.15 -3.29
CA THR A 96 1.62 3.77 -2.31
C THR A 96 1.46 5.28 -2.29
N CYS A 97 1.39 5.96 -3.44
CA CYS A 97 1.15 7.39 -3.51
C CYS A 97 -0.21 7.77 -2.90
N GLN A 98 -1.27 7.02 -3.19
CA GLN A 98 -2.59 7.24 -2.59
C GLN A 98 -2.54 7.12 -1.06
N ALA A 99 -1.84 6.10 -0.54
CA ALA A 99 -1.67 5.93 0.90
C ALA A 99 -0.91 7.11 1.53
N LEU A 100 0.20 7.53 0.94
CA LEU A 100 1.00 8.65 1.44
C LEU A 100 0.20 9.97 1.42
N ILE A 101 -0.54 10.24 0.34
CA ILE A 101 -1.40 11.43 0.26
C ILE A 101 -2.49 11.39 1.34
N SER A 102 -3.15 10.25 1.55
CA SER A 102 -4.16 10.09 2.60
C SER A 102 -3.56 10.34 4.00
N MET A 103 -2.34 9.85 4.26
CA MET A 103 -1.63 10.11 5.52
C MET A 103 -1.26 11.59 5.69
N LEU A 104 -0.78 12.26 4.62
CA LEU A 104 -0.48 13.70 4.63
C LEU A 104 -1.71 14.54 4.94
N VAL A 105 -2.85 14.20 4.35
CA VAL A 105 -4.13 14.87 4.63
C VAL A 105 -4.54 14.67 6.09
N ALA A 106 -4.41 13.45 6.62
CA ALA A 106 -4.75 13.15 8.01
C ALA A 106 -3.88 13.92 9.03
N VAL A 107 -2.63 14.26 8.68
CA VAL A 107 -1.72 15.08 9.49
C VAL A 107 -1.98 16.59 9.31
N GLY A 108 -2.92 16.98 8.43
CA GLY A 108 -3.24 18.39 8.18
C GLY A 108 -2.23 19.11 7.27
N LEU A 109 -1.35 18.38 6.56
CA LEU A 109 -0.37 18.94 5.63
C LEU A 109 -0.89 19.06 4.19
N GLY A 110 -2.12 18.61 3.92
CA GLY A 110 -2.73 18.66 2.60
C GLY A 110 -4.20 19.05 2.64
N PRO A 111 -4.78 19.46 1.50
CA PRO A 111 -6.21 19.73 1.41
C PRO A 111 -7.00 18.42 1.61
N VAL A 112 -8.15 18.51 2.27
CA VAL A 112 -9.05 17.36 2.47
C VAL A 112 -9.54 16.86 1.11
N THR A 113 -9.08 15.69 0.71
CA THR A 113 -9.42 15.09 -0.59
C THR A 113 -10.49 14.00 -0.49
N GLY A 114 -10.89 13.60 0.72
CA GLY A 114 -11.87 12.52 0.93
C GLY A 114 -11.38 11.16 0.40
N GLN A 115 -10.08 10.97 0.26
CA GLN A 115 -9.51 9.72 -0.23
C GLN A 115 -9.21 8.75 0.92
N PRO A 116 -9.92 7.61 0.98
CA PRO A 116 -9.71 6.64 2.03
C PRO A 116 -8.34 5.97 1.90
N LEU A 117 -7.75 5.63 3.05
CA LEU A 117 -6.49 4.89 3.10
C LEU A 117 -6.65 3.49 2.50
N PRO A 118 -5.90 3.11 1.44
CA PRO A 118 -6.01 1.79 0.80
C PRO A 118 -5.81 0.66 1.81
N LEU A 119 -6.55 -0.45 1.67
CA LEU A 119 -6.50 -1.66 2.50
C LEU A 119 -7.00 -1.52 3.96
N ILE A 120 -6.96 -0.35 4.57
CA ILE A 120 -7.25 -0.17 6.01
C ILE A 120 -8.59 0.53 6.23
N SER A 121 -8.91 1.52 5.38
CA SER A 121 -10.17 2.26 5.50
C SER A 121 -11.37 1.37 5.16
N ARG A 122 -12.49 1.57 5.88
CA ARG A 122 -13.77 0.88 5.64
C ARG A 122 -14.54 1.39 4.41
N GLY A 123 -13.92 2.13 3.51
CA GLY A 123 -14.52 2.51 2.24
C GLY A 123 -14.75 1.29 1.35
N GLY A 124 -16.01 0.80 1.22
CA GLY A 124 -16.32 -0.41 0.45
C GLY A 124 -15.80 -0.37 -0.99
N THR A 125 -15.90 0.77 -1.65
CA THR A 125 -15.36 0.98 -3.02
C THR A 125 -13.84 0.97 -3.06
N SER A 126 -13.16 1.53 -2.05
CA SER A 126 -11.70 1.54 -1.97
C SER A 126 -11.13 0.13 -1.84
N VAL A 127 -11.74 -0.71 -1.02
CA VAL A 127 -11.32 -2.11 -0.86
C VAL A 127 -11.49 -2.88 -2.15
N LEU A 128 -12.60 -2.69 -2.88
CA LEU A 128 -12.84 -3.34 -4.17
C LEU A 128 -11.79 -2.94 -5.22
N ILE A 129 -11.53 -1.64 -5.36
CA ILE A 129 -10.53 -1.13 -6.32
C ILE A 129 -9.13 -1.65 -5.98
N THR A 130 -8.74 -1.60 -4.71
CA THR A 130 -7.43 -2.09 -4.26
C THR A 130 -7.30 -3.59 -4.47
N SER A 131 -8.36 -4.37 -4.24
CA SER A 131 -8.39 -5.80 -4.52
C SER A 131 -8.21 -6.12 -6.01
N ILE A 132 -8.82 -5.31 -6.89
CA ILE A 132 -8.61 -5.43 -8.34
C ILE A 132 -7.15 -5.16 -8.70
N TYR A 133 -6.53 -4.11 -8.13
CA TYR A 133 -5.12 -3.82 -8.38
C TYR A 133 -4.20 -4.97 -7.98
N PHE A 134 -4.42 -5.55 -6.79
CA PHE A 134 -3.68 -6.75 -6.37
C PHE A 134 -3.95 -7.95 -7.26
N GLY A 135 -5.21 -8.16 -7.66
CA GLY A 135 -5.58 -9.24 -8.59
C GLY A 135 -4.83 -9.13 -9.91
N ILE A 136 -4.76 -7.94 -10.50
CA ILE A 136 -4.02 -7.70 -11.74
C ILE A 136 -2.52 -7.94 -11.54
N MET A 137 -1.92 -7.41 -10.46
CA MET A 137 -0.51 -7.63 -10.17
C MET A 137 -0.17 -9.11 -9.99
N MET A 138 -1.03 -9.87 -9.32
CA MET A 138 -0.84 -11.32 -9.15
C MET A 138 -0.99 -12.08 -10.46
N ALA A 139 -1.98 -11.73 -11.31
CA ALA A 139 -2.18 -12.36 -12.61
C ALA A 139 -0.98 -12.17 -13.52
N VAL A 140 -0.49 -10.94 -13.63
CA VAL A 140 0.73 -10.61 -14.41
C VAL A 140 1.96 -11.33 -13.87
N SER A 141 2.13 -11.37 -12.55
CA SER A 141 3.25 -12.07 -11.92
C SER A 141 3.25 -13.57 -12.21
N ARG A 142 2.07 -14.19 -12.20
CA ARG A 142 1.92 -15.60 -12.52
C ARG A 142 2.25 -15.91 -13.97
N GLU A 143 1.70 -15.13 -14.90
CA GLU A 143 1.97 -15.29 -16.34
C GLU A 143 3.47 -15.18 -16.66
N GLN A 144 4.16 -14.19 -16.10
CA GLN A 144 5.60 -14.02 -16.28
C GLN A 144 6.41 -15.18 -15.70
N THR A 145 5.97 -15.77 -14.59
CA THR A 145 6.64 -16.95 -14.01
C THR A 145 6.48 -18.18 -14.90
N GLU A 146 5.26 -18.40 -15.44
CA GLU A 146 5.00 -19.52 -16.36
C GLU A 146 5.79 -19.39 -17.67
N LEU A 147 5.89 -18.17 -18.23
CA LEU A 147 6.70 -17.91 -19.42
C LEU A 147 8.19 -18.18 -19.17
N SER A 148 8.71 -17.74 -18.04
CA SER A 148 10.11 -18.00 -17.67
C SER A 148 10.40 -19.49 -17.53
N GLN A 149 9.49 -20.27 -16.97
CA GLN A 149 9.64 -21.73 -16.86
C GLN A 149 9.65 -22.41 -18.22
N ARG A 150 8.72 -22.06 -19.10
CA ARG A 150 8.66 -22.61 -20.47
C ARG A 150 9.91 -22.32 -21.28
N VAL A 151 10.46 -21.11 -21.18
CA VAL A 151 11.72 -20.74 -21.83
C VAL A 151 12.87 -21.60 -21.31
N GLN A 152 12.91 -21.81 -20.00
CA GLN A 152 13.95 -22.64 -19.38
C GLN A 152 13.88 -24.11 -19.86
N GLU A 153 12.68 -24.71 -19.87
CA GLU A 153 12.43 -26.07 -20.38
C GLU A 153 12.86 -26.20 -21.85
N THR A 154 12.51 -25.22 -22.70
CA THR A 154 12.89 -25.23 -24.11
C THR A 154 14.42 -25.14 -24.31
N ILE A 155 15.12 -24.38 -23.44
CA ILE A 155 16.58 -24.28 -23.50
C ILE A 155 17.22 -25.61 -23.08
N GLU A 156 16.73 -26.27 -22.04
CA GLU A 156 17.21 -27.55 -21.56
C GLU A 156 17.01 -28.65 -22.62
N GLU A 157 15.83 -28.76 -23.23
CA GLU A 157 15.57 -29.67 -24.35
C GLU A 157 16.52 -29.41 -25.53
N SER A 158 16.74 -28.15 -25.89
CA SER A 158 17.65 -27.79 -26.99
C SER A 158 19.11 -28.11 -26.70
N GLN A 159 19.51 -28.15 -25.44
CA GLN A 159 20.89 -28.56 -25.05
C GLN A 159 21.05 -30.06 -25.01
N GLU A 160 20.01 -30.83 -24.69
CA GLU A 160 20.04 -32.29 -24.66
C GLU A 160 20.05 -32.86 -26.08
N ASP A 161 19.38 -32.20 -27.03
CA ASP A 161 19.37 -32.60 -28.45
C ASP A 161 20.60 -32.12 -29.25
N ALA A 162 21.48 -31.34 -28.64
CA ALA A 162 22.70 -30.90 -29.31
C ALA A 162 23.68 -32.09 -29.51
N PRO A 163 24.05 -32.43 -30.77
CA PRO A 163 24.95 -33.54 -31.03
C PRO A 163 26.31 -33.27 -30.38
N ILE A 164 26.76 -34.23 -29.59
CA ILE A 164 28.15 -34.23 -29.04
C ILE A 164 29.12 -34.24 -30.19
N ILE A 165 29.60 -33.07 -30.60
CA ILE A 165 30.73 -33.02 -31.54
C ILE A 165 31.97 -33.45 -30.76
N THR A 166 32.22 -34.75 -30.77
CA THR A 166 33.53 -35.32 -30.37
C THR A 166 34.56 -34.83 -31.37
N LEU A 167 35.37 -33.87 -30.97
CA LEU A 167 36.59 -33.50 -31.67
C LEU A 167 37.58 -34.65 -31.47
N GLU A 168 37.71 -35.55 -32.45
CA GLU A 168 38.88 -36.42 -32.61
C GLU A 168 40.02 -35.64 -33.25
#